data_42494a7da480ef681bd205e06769b4e5
#
_entry.id   42494a7da480ef681bd205e06769b4e5
#
_cell.length_a   1.000
_cell.length_b   1.000
_cell.length_c   1.000
_cell.angle_alpha   90.00
_cell.angle_beta   90.00
_cell.angle_gamma   90.00
#
_symmetry.space_group_name_H-M   'P 1'
#
loop_
_entity.id
_entity.type
_entity.pdbx_description
1 polymer ?
#
loop_
_entity_poly.entity_id
_entity_poly.type
_entity_poly.pdbx_seq_one_letter_code
_entity_poly.pdbx_strand_id
1 'polypeptide(L)'
;VADRLGLAAGSAKLGLTPYQAVIVASIVEKEGVIAKNLGPVARVILNRLANDMPLQMNSTVLYAENRDGGSVTAKDLALNTPYNTYLNVGLTPTPICFPSPAALQAALDPPPGAWLYFVLVKADGTEAFADTYPQQLANEALGRQRGLP
;
A
#
# COMPACT_ATOMS: atom_id res chain seq x y z
N VAL A 1 5.44 -10.39 -19.55
CA VAL A 1 6.03 -10.06 -18.21
C VAL A 1 5.26 -10.78 -17.12
N ALA A 2 3.94 -10.71 -17.09
CA ALA A 2 3.11 -11.35 -16.08
C ALA A 2 3.34 -12.86 -15.98
N ASP A 3 3.40 -13.56 -17.11
CA ASP A 3 3.64 -15.02 -17.17
C ASP A 3 5.03 -15.40 -16.61
N ARG A 4 6.04 -14.55 -16.87
CA ARG A 4 7.41 -14.76 -16.35
C ARG A 4 7.51 -14.59 -14.85
N LEU A 5 6.63 -13.80 -14.26
CA LEU A 5 6.60 -13.57 -12.81
C LEU A 5 5.70 -14.58 -12.08
N GLY A 6 5.06 -15.49 -12.79
CA GLY A 6 4.17 -16.48 -12.18
C GLY A 6 2.91 -15.86 -11.58
N LEU A 7 2.32 -14.88 -12.25
CA LEU A 7 1.17 -14.10 -11.74
C LEU A 7 0.02 -15.01 -11.30
N ALA A 8 -0.37 -15.99 -12.11
CA ALA A 8 -1.50 -16.87 -11.79
C ALA A 8 -1.22 -17.72 -10.55
N ALA A 9 -0.04 -18.36 -10.49
CA ALA A 9 0.33 -19.22 -9.38
C ALA A 9 0.58 -18.43 -8.10
N GLY A 10 1.24 -17.28 -8.20
CA GLY A 10 1.53 -16.41 -7.05
C GLY A 10 0.27 -15.81 -6.45
N SER A 11 -0.65 -15.32 -7.27
CA SER A 11 -1.93 -14.78 -6.78
C SER A 11 -2.78 -15.86 -6.11
N ALA A 12 -2.85 -17.06 -6.69
CA ALA A 12 -3.60 -18.18 -6.11
C ALA A 12 -3.12 -18.57 -4.70
N LYS A 13 -1.80 -18.55 -4.46
CA LYS A 13 -1.22 -18.81 -3.12
C LYS A 13 -1.67 -17.79 -2.08
N LEU A 14 -2.01 -16.59 -2.50
CA LEU A 14 -2.46 -15.50 -1.62
C LEU A 14 -3.98 -15.41 -1.51
N GLY A 15 -4.71 -16.30 -2.17
CA GLY A 15 -6.17 -16.25 -2.23
C GLY A 15 -6.71 -15.09 -3.08
N LEU A 16 -5.90 -14.59 -4.02
CA LEU A 16 -6.25 -13.48 -4.91
C LEU A 16 -6.46 -13.97 -6.33
N THR A 17 -7.29 -13.27 -7.09
CA THR A 17 -7.27 -13.40 -8.54
C THR A 17 -6.03 -12.71 -9.12
N PRO A 18 -5.58 -13.05 -10.34
CA PRO A 18 -4.50 -12.32 -11.01
C PRO A 18 -4.76 -10.81 -11.09
N TYR A 19 -6.00 -10.41 -11.38
CA TYR A 19 -6.38 -8.99 -11.45
C TYR A 19 -6.25 -8.29 -10.09
N GLN A 20 -6.69 -8.95 -9.01
CA GLN A 20 -6.52 -8.41 -7.65
C GLN A 20 -5.05 -8.25 -7.28
N ALA A 21 -4.19 -9.19 -7.66
CA ALA A 21 -2.74 -9.07 -7.43
C ALA A 21 -2.14 -7.85 -8.17
N VAL A 22 -2.62 -7.56 -9.39
CA VAL A 22 -2.21 -6.36 -10.11
C VAL A 22 -2.69 -5.09 -9.40
N ILE A 23 -3.89 -5.09 -8.85
CA ILE A 23 -4.40 -3.96 -8.04
C ILE A 23 -3.49 -3.75 -6.82
N VAL A 24 -3.17 -4.80 -6.06
CA VAL A 24 -2.24 -4.71 -4.92
C VAL A 24 -0.90 -4.12 -5.38
N ALA A 25 -0.32 -4.64 -6.46
CA ALA A 25 0.96 -4.17 -6.98
C ALA A 25 0.91 -2.68 -7.37
N SER A 26 -0.19 -2.21 -7.92
CA SER A 26 -0.36 -0.80 -8.29
C SER A 26 -0.35 0.13 -7.07
N ILE A 27 -0.93 -0.30 -5.97
CA ILE A 27 -0.91 0.44 -4.70
C ILE A 27 0.51 0.39 -4.10
N VAL A 28 1.15 -0.78 -4.09
CA VAL A 28 2.54 -0.96 -3.64
C VAL A 28 3.49 -0.02 -4.38
N GLU A 29 3.34 0.10 -5.71
CA GLU A 29 4.13 1.00 -6.54
C GLU A 29 4.08 2.44 -6.05
N LYS A 30 2.88 2.91 -5.70
CA LYS A 30 2.66 4.29 -5.27
C LYS A 30 3.04 4.54 -3.80
N GLU A 31 2.87 3.56 -2.94
CA GLU A 31 3.10 3.70 -1.50
C GLU A 31 4.53 3.35 -1.07
N GLY A 32 5.18 2.41 -1.75
CA GLY A 32 6.50 1.91 -1.34
C GLY A 32 7.64 2.89 -1.55
N VAL A 33 7.56 3.76 -2.54
CA VAL A 33 8.51 4.81 -2.92
C VAL A 33 9.88 4.27 -3.34
N ILE A 34 10.55 3.47 -2.51
CA ILE A 34 11.85 2.87 -2.79
C ILE A 34 11.80 1.34 -2.69
N ALA A 35 12.73 0.67 -3.35
CA ALA A 35 12.70 -0.78 -3.55
C ALA A 35 12.57 -1.59 -2.24
N LYS A 36 13.26 -1.20 -1.18
CA LYS A 36 13.23 -1.95 0.09
C LYS A 36 11.89 -1.92 0.82
N ASN A 37 11.02 -0.96 0.51
CA ASN A 37 9.71 -0.84 1.13
C ASN A 37 8.65 -1.70 0.43
N LEU A 38 8.84 -2.06 -0.83
CA LEU A 38 7.80 -2.67 -1.66
C LEU A 38 7.23 -3.96 -1.03
N GLY A 39 8.09 -4.87 -0.64
CA GLY A 39 7.68 -6.13 0.00
C GLY A 39 6.91 -5.93 1.30
N PRO A 40 7.45 -5.17 2.27
CA PRO A 40 6.74 -4.88 3.52
C PRO A 40 5.41 -4.14 3.31
N VAL A 41 5.32 -3.20 2.39
CA VAL A 41 4.05 -2.52 2.05
C VAL A 41 3.03 -3.52 1.50
N ALA A 42 3.45 -4.42 0.61
CA ALA A 42 2.58 -5.48 0.12
C ALA A 42 2.05 -6.35 1.27
N ARG A 43 2.91 -6.69 2.24
CA ARG A 43 2.51 -7.46 3.42
C ARG A 43 1.46 -6.71 4.26
N VAL A 44 1.64 -5.42 4.49
CA VAL A 44 0.65 -4.59 5.20
C VAL A 44 -0.71 -4.62 4.48
N ILE A 45 -0.72 -4.45 3.17
CA ILE A 45 -1.96 -4.50 2.38
C ILE A 45 -2.66 -5.84 2.56
N LEU A 46 -1.95 -6.95 2.38
CA LEU A 46 -2.52 -8.29 2.53
C LEU A 46 -3.00 -8.57 3.95
N ASN A 47 -2.27 -8.13 4.97
CA ASN A 47 -2.66 -8.29 6.37
C ASN A 47 -3.94 -7.49 6.68
N ARG A 48 -4.05 -6.26 6.18
CA ARG A 48 -5.28 -5.47 6.35
C ARG A 48 -6.46 -6.09 5.66
N LEU A 49 -6.30 -6.59 4.44
CA LEU A 49 -7.36 -7.30 3.72
C LEU A 49 -7.84 -8.52 4.51
N ALA A 50 -6.91 -9.30 5.07
CA ALA A 50 -7.24 -10.49 5.86
C ALA A 50 -7.95 -10.16 7.17
N ASN A 51 -7.79 -8.95 7.71
CA ASN A 51 -8.43 -8.47 8.94
C ASN A 51 -9.64 -7.56 8.70
N ASP A 52 -10.13 -7.45 7.48
CA ASP A 52 -11.23 -6.57 7.10
C ASP A 52 -11.00 -5.10 7.53
N MET A 53 -9.75 -4.68 7.50
CA MET A 53 -9.33 -3.32 7.81
C MET A 53 -9.32 -2.47 6.52
N PRO A 54 -9.85 -1.23 6.56
CA PRO A 54 -9.69 -0.32 5.43
C PRO A 54 -8.21 -0.08 5.17
N LEU A 55 -7.81 -0.01 3.89
CA LEU A 55 -6.40 0.13 3.53
C LEU A 55 -5.82 1.48 3.93
N GLN A 56 -6.62 2.55 3.87
CA GLN A 56 -6.24 3.91 4.27
C GLN A 56 -4.97 4.41 3.55
N MET A 57 -4.97 4.24 2.23
CA MET A 57 -3.85 4.63 1.37
C MET A 57 -4.15 5.94 0.64
N ASN A 58 -3.33 6.97 0.85
CA ASN A 58 -3.50 8.28 0.21
C ASN A 58 -3.47 8.18 -1.32
N SER A 59 -2.63 7.31 -1.86
CA SER A 59 -2.51 7.12 -3.31
C SER A 59 -3.83 6.78 -4.00
N THR A 60 -4.71 6.04 -3.34
CA THR A 60 -6.02 5.67 -3.90
C THR A 60 -6.97 6.85 -4.00
N VAL A 61 -6.92 7.75 -3.02
CA VAL A 61 -7.70 9.00 -3.03
C VAL A 61 -7.17 9.97 -4.09
N LEU A 62 -5.84 10.12 -4.16
CA LEU A 62 -5.20 10.94 -5.18
C LEU A 62 -5.54 10.46 -6.59
N TYR A 63 -5.55 9.16 -6.81
CA TYR A 63 -5.96 8.60 -8.09
C TYR A 63 -7.40 8.99 -8.46
N ALA A 64 -8.34 8.89 -7.51
CA ALA A 64 -9.73 9.29 -7.73
C ALA A 64 -9.87 10.77 -8.10
N GLU A 65 -8.97 11.62 -7.63
CA GLU A 65 -8.93 13.04 -7.94
C GLU A 65 -8.07 13.37 -9.16
N ASN A 66 -7.57 12.38 -9.86
CA ASN A 66 -6.70 12.54 -11.02
C ASN A 66 -5.39 13.27 -10.69
N ARG A 67 -4.85 13.02 -9.50
CA ARG A 67 -3.62 13.62 -8.98
C ARG A 67 -2.54 12.55 -8.80
N ASP A 68 -1.29 12.92 -9.06
CA ASP A 68 -0.13 12.08 -8.80
C ASP A 68 0.79 12.76 -7.77
N GLY A 69 0.54 12.46 -6.50
CA GLY A 69 1.28 13.05 -5.39
C GLY A 69 0.63 14.30 -4.81
N GLY A 70 1.30 14.88 -3.82
CA GLY A 70 0.82 16.01 -3.06
C GLY A 70 0.16 15.61 -1.74
N SER A 71 -0.23 16.62 -0.95
CA SER A 71 -0.88 16.39 0.33
C SER A 71 -2.36 16.05 0.16
N VAL A 72 -2.85 15.23 1.07
CA VAL A 72 -4.25 14.85 1.17
C VAL A 72 -4.90 15.62 2.31
N THR A 73 -5.98 16.33 2.01
CA THR A 73 -6.72 17.13 2.98
C THR A 73 -7.86 16.33 3.62
N ALA A 74 -8.45 16.85 4.69
CA ALA A 74 -9.63 16.26 5.32
C ALA A 74 -10.81 16.14 4.32
N LYS A 75 -10.95 17.10 3.41
CA LYS A 75 -11.96 17.06 2.34
C LYS A 75 -11.70 15.91 1.37
N ASP A 76 -10.43 15.70 1.01
CA ASP A 76 -10.05 14.59 0.12
C ASP A 76 -10.36 13.24 0.77
N LEU A 77 -10.06 13.08 2.06
CA LEU A 77 -10.35 11.86 2.82
C LEU A 77 -11.86 11.57 2.97
N ALA A 78 -12.70 12.58 2.83
CA ALA A 78 -14.16 12.44 2.87
C ALA A 78 -14.79 12.24 1.48
N LEU A 79 -14.00 12.19 0.41
CA LEU A 79 -14.50 12.04 -0.96
C LEU A 79 -15.24 10.73 -1.14
N ASN A 80 -16.51 10.82 -1.55
CA ASN A 80 -17.36 9.64 -1.75
C ASN A 80 -17.09 9.00 -3.12
N THR A 81 -16.16 8.07 -3.14
CA THR A 81 -15.78 7.29 -4.33
C THR A 81 -15.41 5.88 -3.93
N PRO A 82 -15.66 4.86 -4.77
CA PRO A 82 -15.23 3.48 -4.49
C PRO A 82 -13.70 3.34 -4.38
N TYR A 83 -12.92 4.31 -4.86
CA TYR A 83 -11.47 4.34 -4.73
C TYR A 83 -10.99 4.85 -3.36
N ASN A 84 -11.87 5.42 -2.54
CA ASN A 84 -11.46 5.93 -1.22
C ASN A 84 -11.33 4.78 -0.22
N THR A 85 -10.09 4.35 0.03
CA THR A 85 -9.79 3.26 0.94
C THR A 85 -9.83 3.65 2.43
N TYR A 86 -10.12 4.90 2.74
CA TYR A 86 -10.48 5.33 4.11
C TYR A 86 -11.95 5.07 4.42
N LEU A 87 -12.83 5.11 3.42
CA LEU A 87 -14.28 4.91 3.58
C LEU A 87 -14.75 3.51 3.19
N ASN A 88 -13.98 2.79 2.37
CA ASN A 88 -14.35 1.48 1.85
C ASN A 88 -13.30 0.44 2.22
N VAL A 89 -13.74 -0.66 2.81
CA VAL A 89 -12.87 -1.83 3.06
C VAL A 89 -12.62 -2.56 1.75
N GLY A 90 -11.42 -3.11 1.60
CA GLY A 90 -11.03 -3.90 0.43
C GLY A 90 -10.24 -3.11 -0.61
N LEU A 91 -9.99 -3.77 -1.73
CA LEU A 91 -9.23 -3.22 -2.84
C LEU A 91 -10.03 -2.18 -3.63
N THR A 92 -9.32 -1.30 -4.34
CA THR A 92 -9.92 -0.42 -5.33
C THR A 92 -10.52 -1.22 -6.49
N PRO A 93 -11.52 -0.67 -7.22
CA PRO A 93 -12.15 -1.38 -8.34
C PRO A 93 -11.19 -1.74 -9.48
N THR A 94 -10.13 -0.94 -9.66
CA THR A 94 -9.12 -1.13 -10.71
C THR A 94 -7.72 -0.86 -10.14
N PRO A 95 -6.65 -1.26 -10.86
CA PRO A 95 -5.31 -0.74 -10.59
C PRO A 95 -5.30 0.79 -10.67
N ILE A 96 -4.44 1.43 -9.90
CA ILE A 96 -4.29 2.89 -9.86
C ILE A 96 -3.08 3.39 -10.65
N CYS A 97 -2.26 2.48 -11.17
CA CYS A 97 -1.14 2.76 -12.08
C CYS A 97 -0.71 1.46 -12.77
N PHE A 98 0.24 1.58 -13.70
CA PHE A 98 0.96 0.42 -14.22
C PHE A 98 2.07 0.03 -13.24
N PRO A 99 1.97 -1.12 -12.54
CA PRO A 99 2.99 -1.51 -11.58
C PRO A 99 4.27 -1.96 -12.29
N SER A 100 5.42 -1.65 -11.70
CA SER A 100 6.71 -2.17 -12.14
C SER A 100 6.82 -3.68 -11.90
N PRO A 101 7.74 -4.39 -12.58
CA PRO A 101 8.04 -5.78 -12.25
C PRO A 101 8.40 -6.00 -10.78
N ALA A 102 9.12 -5.05 -10.16
CA ALA A 102 9.47 -5.11 -8.75
C ALA A 102 8.24 -5.04 -7.84
N ALA A 103 7.29 -4.16 -8.13
CA ALA A 103 6.03 -4.06 -7.37
C ALA A 103 5.17 -5.31 -7.55
N LEU A 104 5.09 -5.87 -8.76
CA LEU A 104 4.40 -7.14 -9.02
C LEU A 104 5.04 -8.28 -8.23
N GLN A 105 6.36 -8.39 -8.23
CA GLN A 105 7.07 -9.41 -7.48
C GLN A 105 6.81 -9.27 -5.97
N ALA A 106 6.85 -8.04 -5.44
CA ALA A 106 6.55 -7.77 -4.04
C ALA A 106 5.12 -8.16 -3.66
N ALA A 107 4.15 -7.91 -4.53
CA ALA A 107 2.76 -8.29 -4.32
C ALA A 107 2.55 -9.81 -4.33
N LEU A 108 3.28 -10.53 -5.18
CA LEU A 108 3.14 -11.98 -5.36
C LEU A 108 3.91 -12.80 -4.32
N ASP A 109 5.01 -12.26 -3.79
CA ASP A 109 5.87 -12.92 -2.81
C ASP A 109 6.30 -11.95 -1.71
N PRO A 110 5.34 -11.42 -0.92
CA PRO A 110 5.66 -10.49 0.16
C PRO A 110 6.37 -11.21 1.29
N PRO A 111 7.31 -10.54 2.00
CA PRO A 111 7.98 -11.14 3.15
C PRO A 111 6.97 -11.48 4.24
N PRO A 112 7.24 -12.49 5.08
CA PRO A 112 6.39 -12.78 6.23
C PRO A 112 6.45 -11.64 7.25
N GLY A 113 5.34 -11.38 7.94
CA GLY A 113 5.25 -10.36 8.98
C GLY A 113 3.82 -10.11 9.39
N ALA A 114 3.66 -9.51 10.56
CA ALA A 114 2.36 -9.16 11.13
C ALA A 114 2.05 -7.66 11.02
N TRP A 115 2.81 -6.92 10.22
CA TRP A 115 2.67 -5.46 10.09
C TRP A 115 1.27 -5.06 9.58
N LEU A 116 0.71 -4.06 10.22
CA LEU A 116 -0.57 -3.45 9.85
C LEU A 116 -0.42 -1.96 9.51
N TYR A 117 0.73 -1.36 9.83
CA TYR A 117 0.99 0.08 9.70
C TYR A 117 2.37 0.33 9.10
N PHE A 118 2.51 1.47 8.43
CA PHE A 118 3.81 1.98 8.01
C PHE A 118 3.79 3.51 7.93
N VAL A 119 4.96 4.11 8.03
CA VAL A 119 5.14 5.56 7.89
C VAL A 119 6.56 5.89 7.47
N LEU A 120 6.72 6.96 6.70
CA LEU A 120 8.02 7.49 6.30
C LEU A 120 8.80 7.98 7.55
N VAL A 121 10.04 7.51 7.73
CA VAL A 121 10.88 7.88 8.89
C VAL A 121 12.24 8.46 8.51
N LYS A 122 12.64 8.43 7.25
CA LYS A 122 13.89 9.02 6.75
C LYS A 122 13.65 9.75 5.42
N ALA A 123 14.41 10.80 5.21
CA ALA A 123 14.34 11.59 3.98
C ALA A 123 14.72 10.81 2.72
N ASP A 124 15.45 9.69 2.85
CA ASP A 124 15.81 8.80 1.74
C ASP A 124 14.66 7.93 1.24
N GLY A 125 13.47 8.03 1.85
CA GLY A 125 12.31 7.22 1.53
C GLY A 125 12.11 5.99 2.42
N THR A 126 12.98 5.75 3.40
CA THR A 126 12.83 4.63 4.33
C THR A 126 11.56 4.77 5.15
N GLU A 127 10.73 3.72 5.13
CA GLU A 127 9.53 3.59 5.95
C GLU A 127 9.80 2.67 7.14
N ALA A 128 9.10 2.90 8.25
CA ALA A 128 9.04 2.02 9.41
C ALA A 128 7.69 1.29 9.43
N PHE A 129 7.72 0.04 9.81
CA PHE A 129 6.56 -0.85 9.83
C PHE A 129 6.23 -1.24 11.27
N ALA A 130 4.94 -1.38 11.57
CA ALA A 130 4.48 -1.69 12.92
C ALA A 130 3.31 -2.66 12.91
N ASP A 131 3.27 -3.54 13.92
CA ASP A 131 2.18 -4.49 14.15
C ASP A 131 1.03 -3.85 14.93
N THR A 132 1.33 -2.87 15.77
CA THR A 132 0.38 -2.23 16.68
C THR A 132 0.29 -0.73 16.45
N TYR A 133 -0.86 -0.15 16.78
CA TYR A 133 -1.06 1.29 16.66
C TYR A 133 -0.16 2.12 17.59
N PRO A 134 0.08 1.74 18.86
CA PRO A 134 1.06 2.46 19.70
C PRO A 134 2.46 2.52 19.06
N GLN A 135 2.93 1.44 18.47
CA GLN A 135 4.20 1.42 17.75
C GLN A 135 4.17 2.34 16.53
N GLN A 136 3.06 2.36 15.79
CA GLN A 136 2.87 3.28 14.67
C GLN A 136 2.98 4.75 15.12
N LEU A 137 2.33 5.11 16.22
CA LEU A 137 2.41 6.46 16.78
C LEU A 137 3.85 6.85 17.15
N ALA A 138 4.63 5.91 17.70
CA ALA A 138 6.04 6.13 17.98
C ALA A 138 6.87 6.38 16.71
N ASN A 139 6.60 5.61 15.65
CA ASN A 139 7.24 5.77 14.36
C ASN A 139 6.89 7.12 13.70
N GLU A 140 5.62 7.52 13.79
CA GLU A 140 5.17 8.83 13.29
C GLU A 140 5.86 9.98 14.03
N ALA A 141 5.99 9.87 15.37
CA ALA A 141 6.69 10.85 16.18
C ALA A 141 8.16 10.95 15.76
N LEU A 142 8.81 9.81 15.48
CA LEU A 142 10.19 9.78 14.98
C LEU A 142 10.33 10.50 13.64
N GLY A 143 9.40 10.27 12.73
CA GLY A 143 9.37 10.97 11.44
C GLY A 143 9.24 12.48 11.61
N ARG A 144 8.32 12.93 12.45
CA ARG A 144 8.14 14.37 12.74
C ARG A 144 9.39 15.00 13.39
N GLN A 145 10.06 14.30 14.31
CA GLN A 145 11.32 14.76 14.91
C GLN A 145 12.42 14.98 13.88
N ARG A 146 12.36 14.23 12.78
CA ARG A 146 13.29 14.35 11.65
C ARG A 146 12.84 15.35 10.59
N GLY A 147 11.77 16.10 10.84
CA GLY A 147 11.24 17.12 9.92
C GLY A 147 10.46 16.55 8.74
N LEU A 148 9.96 15.35 8.85
CA LEU A 148 9.11 14.73 7.81
C LEU A 148 7.64 15.07 8.04
N PRO A 149 6.84 15.15 6.96
CA PRO A 149 5.40 15.45 7.07
C PRO A 149 4.59 14.40 7.81
#